data_42690abaac5726df7528b1e905e83e29
#
_entry.id   42690abaac5726df7528b1e905e83e29
#
_cell.length_a   1.000
_cell.length_b   1.000
_cell.length_c   1.000
_cell.angle_alpha   90.00
_cell.angle_beta   90.00
_cell.angle_gamma   90.00
#
_symmetry.space_group_name_H-M   'P 1'
#
loop_
_entity.id
_entity.type
_entity.pdbx_description
1 polymer ?
#
loop_
_entity_poly.entity_id
_entity_poly.type
_entity_poly.pdbx_seq_one_letter_code
_entity_poly.pdbx_strand_id
1 'polypeptide(L)'
;MKQADAIATTLAALENGRFAGRVWREGVGPSVVAVRKGRVVDITSKHVPIMRDLCEADHAVDLLAEAPGEDLCSVRDLLAGAYLGARVLAPIDLQAVKAAGVTFASSMLERVIEEKARGDASLADAIRADITRLIGDDLSKLVPGSAEAMALKQSLIEKKSWSQYLEVGIGPDAEIFTKSQVMSAVGFGADVGIHPVSSWNNPEPEAVIVSNSRGQLVGATLGNDVNLRDVEGRSALLLSKAKDNNASCALGPFIRFFDDGFSINDVKSMDITLEVEHEDGFHLKGASNMRKISRSPESLAAATLNQHHQYPDGFVLFCGTVFAPTQDRGAKGQGFTHKHGDRVSVANPLLGVLFNVVQSTDQCAPWEFGVSHLMRNLAGRGLL
;
A
#
# COMPACT_ATOMS: atom_id res chain seq x y z
N MET A 1 0.21 11.64 -13.61
CA MET A 1 0.37 12.92 -12.81
C MET A 1 1.82 13.31 -12.75
N LYS A 2 2.16 14.58 -12.94
CA LYS A 2 3.54 15.06 -12.74
C LYS A 2 3.83 15.18 -11.24
N GLN A 3 5.10 15.06 -10.85
CA GLN A 3 5.49 15.17 -9.44
C GLN A 3 5.06 16.52 -8.81
N ALA A 4 5.14 17.62 -9.57
CA ALA A 4 4.70 18.93 -9.09
C ALA A 4 3.21 18.97 -8.73
N ASP A 5 2.36 18.30 -9.52
CA ASP A 5 0.91 18.21 -9.27
C ASP A 5 0.64 17.31 -8.05
N ALA A 6 1.39 16.20 -7.92
CA ALA A 6 1.33 15.33 -6.75
C ALA A 6 1.68 16.09 -5.46
N ILE A 7 2.72 16.92 -5.50
CA ILE A 7 3.11 17.79 -4.38
C ILE A 7 2.00 18.80 -4.05
N ALA A 8 1.43 19.47 -5.04
CA ALA A 8 0.37 20.44 -4.82
C ALA A 8 -0.88 19.81 -4.17
N THR A 9 -1.29 18.64 -4.67
CA THR A 9 -2.41 17.88 -4.08
C THR A 9 -2.10 17.42 -2.65
N THR A 10 -0.86 16.97 -2.39
CA THR A 10 -0.45 16.59 -1.05
C THR A 10 -0.47 17.77 -0.08
N LEU A 11 0.03 18.94 -0.49
CA LEU A 11 0.01 20.14 0.35
C LEU A 11 -1.42 20.52 0.75
N ALA A 12 -2.39 20.44 -0.16
CA ALA A 12 -3.79 20.68 0.15
C ALA A 12 -4.36 19.68 1.19
N ALA A 13 -4.01 18.40 1.08
CA ALA A 13 -4.42 17.39 2.07
C ALA A 13 -3.85 17.66 3.47
N LEU A 14 -2.65 18.24 3.56
CA LEU A 14 -1.93 18.51 4.81
C LEU A 14 -2.42 19.75 5.56
N GLU A 15 -3.30 20.56 4.98
CA GLU A 15 -3.82 21.78 5.64
C GLU A 15 -4.61 21.45 6.90
N ASN A 16 -5.32 20.31 6.90
CA ASN A 16 -6.17 19.89 8.02
C ASN A 16 -5.85 18.45 8.41
N GLY A 17 -5.36 18.25 9.63
CA GLY A 17 -5.09 16.93 10.17
C GLY A 17 -3.73 16.82 10.85
N ARG A 18 -3.48 15.64 11.41
CA ARG A 18 -2.24 15.28 12.09
C ARG A 18 -1.47 14.27 11.26
N PHE A 19 -0.33 14.72 10.73
CA PHE A 19 0.48 13.93 9.81
C PHE A 19 1.87 13.69 10.38
N ALA A 20 2.31 12.43 10.29
CA ALA A 20 3.67 12.03 10.60
C ALA A 20 4.33 11.34 9.42
N GLY A 21 5.63 11.47 9.32
CA GLY A 21 6.44 10.80 8.33
C GLY A 21 7.81 10.44 8.85
N ARG A 22 8.62 9.89 7.97
CA ARG A 22 10.02 9.63 8.24
C ARG A 22 10.87 10.25 7.15
N VAL A 23 12.00 10.76 7.57
CA VAL A 23 13.03 11.28 6.66
C VAL A 23 14.37 10.67 7.00
N TRP A 24 15.20 10.50 5.99
CA TRP A 24 16.63 10.30 6.21
C TRP A 24 17.31 11.66 6.24
N ARG A 25 17.94 12.01 7.35
CA ARG A 25 18.74 13.23 7.50
C ARG A 25 20.21 12.92 7.22
N GLU A 26 20.82 13.68 6.34
CA GLU A 26 22.23 13.52 6.00
C GLU A 26 23.13 13.73 7.24
N GLY A 27 24.04 12.78 7.49
CA GLY A 27 24.91 12.79 8.67
C GLY A 27 24.24 12.42 10.00
N VAL A 28 22.90 12.22 10.02
CA VAL A 28 22.12 11.91 11.25
C VAL A 28 21.49 10.52 11.17
N GLY A 29 20.82 10.21 10.04
CA GLY A 29 20.08 8.97 9.84
C GLY A 29 18.56 9.18 9.87
N PRO A 30 17.78 8.10 10.09
CA PRO A 30 16.32 8.17 10.05
C PRO A 30 15.77 8.98 11.24
N SER A 31 14.81 9.84 10.96
CA SER A 31 14.14 10.70 11.92
C SER A 31 12.64 10.67 11.73
N VAL A 32 11.89 10.78 12.84
CA VAL A 32 10.43 10.92 12.86
C VAL A 32 10.08 12.40 12.70
N VAL A 33 9.22 12.72 11.77
CA VAL A 33 8.81 14.10 11.52
C VAL A 33 7.30 14.28 11.65
N ALA A 34 6.91 15.41 12.22
CA ALA A 34 5.54 15.93 12.20
C ALA A 34 5.40 16.97 11.08
N VAL A 35 4.23 17.03 10.46
CA VAL A 35 3.87 18.12 9.54
C VAL A 35 3.08 19.17 10.31
N ARG A 36 3.60 20.41 10.37
CA ARG A 36 2.99 21.53 11.08
C ARG A 36 2.96 22.77 10.17
N LYS A 37 1.78 23.25 9.80
CA LYS A 37 1.61 24.46 8.98
C LYS A 37 2.48 24.45 7.72
N GLY A 38 2.52 23.30 7.01
CA GLY A 38 3.32 23.13 5.79
C GLY A 38 4.84 23.01 6.03
N ARG A 39 5.29 22.87 7.29
CA ARG A 39 6.67 22.65 7.69
C ARG A 39 6.89 21.21 8.13
N VAL A 40 8.07 20.71 7.88
CA VAL A 40 8.58 19.40 8.35
C VAL A 40 9.37 19.63 9.62
N VAL A 41 8.87 19.13 10.73
CA VAL A 41 9.49 19.29 12.05
C VAL A 41 9.99 17.93 12.54
N ASP A 42 11.30 17.80 12.74
CA ASP A 42 11.90 16.59 13.36
C ASP A 42 11.57 16.57 14.84
N ILE A 43 10.76 15.61 15.26
CA ILE A 43 10.31 15.40 16.65
C ILE A 43 11.01 14.21 17.31
N THR A 44 12.04 13.67 16.64
CA THR A 44 12.80 12.53 17.17
C THR A 44 13.40 12.87 18.54
N SER A 45 13.09 12.05 19.51
CA SER A 45 13.50 12.25 20.92
C SER A 45 13.61 10.90 21.62
N LYS A 46 14.04 10.88 22.89
CA LYS A 46 14.01 9.66 23.72
C LYS A 46 12.61 9.09 23.93
N HIS A 47 11.56 9.92 23.81
CA HIS A 47 10.16 9.50 23.94
C HIS A 47 9.56 9.02 22.61
N VAL A 48 10.10 9.51 21.49
CA VAL A 48 9.69 9.16 20.13
C VAL A 48 10.95 8.92 19.30
N PRO A 49 11.74 7.89 19.59
CA PRO A 49 12.96 7.61 18.84
C PRO A 49 12.67 7.11 17.42
N ILE A 50 11.54 6.43 17.21
CA ILE A 50 11.11 5.84 15.95
C ILE A 50 9.60 5.98 15.74
N MET A 51 9.12 5.72 14.51
CA MET A 51 7.70 5.82 14.19
C MET A 51 6.85 4.80 14.95
N ARG A 52 7.40 3.62 15.23
CA ARG A 52 6.75 2.61 16.05
C ARG A 52 6.31 3.18 17.39
N ASP A 53 7.19 3.92 18.07
CA ASP A 53 6.90 4.48 19.41
C ASP A 53 5.86 5.61 19.34
N LEU A 54 5.86 6.40 18.25
CA LEU A 54 4.79 7.37 18.02
C LEU A 54 3.42 6.67 17.85
N CYS A 55 3.36 5.56 17.12
CA CYS A 55 2.13 4.77 16.93
C CYS A 55 1.65 4.08 18.23
N GLU A 56 2.54 3.81 19.18
CA GLU A 56 2.20 3.25 20.51
C GLU A 56 1.73 4.31 21.52
N ALA A 57 2.03 5.59 21.27
CA ALA A 57 1.71 6.64 22.21
C ALA A 57 0.19 6.92 22.25
N ASP A 58 -0.40 6.85 23.44
CA ASP A 58 -1.84 7.14 23.63
C ASP A 58 -2.20 8.61 23.30
N HIS A 59 -1.20 9.50 23.26
CA HIS A 59 -1.32 10.93 22.97
C HIS A 59 -0.55 11.34 21.70
N ALA A 60 -0.47 10.44 20.71
CA ALA A 60 0.25 10.68 19.45
C ALA A 60 -0.17 11.98 18.74
N VAL A 61 -1.47 12.28 18.74
CA VAL A 61 -2.05 13.50 18.15
C VAL A 61 -1.50 14.77 18.79
N ASP A 62 -1.35 14.78 20.11
CA ASP A 62 -0.78 15.92 20.86
C ASP A 62 0.71 16.04 20.60
N LEU A 63 1.45 14.92 20.57
CA LEU A 63 2.86 14.91 20.19
C LEU A 63 3.07 15.49 18.80
N LEU A 64 2.25 15.13 17.83
CA LEU A 64 2.31 15.69 16.48
C LEU A 64 2.04 17.20 16.46
N ALA A 65 1.14 17.68 17.31
CA ALA A 65 0.82 19.10 17.41
C ALA A 65 1.93 19.91 18.09
N GLU A 66 2.46 19.42 19.23
CA GLU A 66 3.13 20.24 20.22
C GLU A 66 4.54 19.76 20.62
N ALA A 67 4.92 18.50 20.34
CA ALA A 67 6.25 18.01 20.75
C ALA A 67 7.36 18.97 20.27
N PRO A 68 8.34 19.30 21.12
CA PRO A 68 9.50 20.07 20.70
C PRO A 68 10.22 19.38 19.53
N GLY A 69 10.71 20.18 18.58
CA GLY A 69 11.40 19.64 17.43
C GLY A 69 12.16 20.69 16.64
N GLU A 70 12.97 20.20 15.70
CA GLU A 70 13.75 21.03 14.79
C GLU A 70 12.96 21.26 13.50
N ASP A 71 12.73 22.52 13.13
CA ASP A 71 12.12 22.86 11.84
C ASP A 71 13.16 22.67 10.72
N LEU A 72 12.95 21.66 9.89
CA LEU A 72 13.92 21.30 8.84
C LEU A 72 13.73 22.10 7.57
N CYS A 73 12.52 22.06 6.98
CA CYS A 73 12.22 22.68 5.69
C CYS A 73 10.72 22.75 5.45
N SER A 74 10.31 23.34 4.31
CA SER A 74 8.92 23.20 3.85
C SER A 74 8.64 21.79 3.34
N VAL A 75 7.38 21.32 3.50
CA VAL A 75 6.96 20.05 2.90
C VAL A 75 7.18 20.06 1.38
N ARG A 76 6.93 21.20 0.73
CA ARG A 76 7.17 21.36 -0.71
C ARG A 76 8.62 21.06 -1.09
N ASP A 77 9.58 21.65 -0.37
CA ASP A 77 11.01 21.49 -0.68
C ASP A 77 11.47 20.06 -0.41
N LEU A 78 10.94 19.41 0.66
CA LEU A 78 11.22 18.02 0.94
C LEU A 78 10.73 17.09 -0.19
N LEU A 79 9.44 17.21 -0.57
CA LEU A 79 8.83 16.33 -1.58
C LEU A 79 9.38 16.61 -3.00
N ALA A 80 9.84 17.82 -3.25
CA ALA A 80 10.49 18.18 -4.52
C ALA A 80 11.97 17.75 -4.60
N GLY A 81 12.55 17.25 -3.48
CA GLY A 81 13.99 16.95 -3.39
C GLY A 81 14.87 18.21 -3.44
N ALA A 82 14.30 19.39 -3.21
CA ALA A 82 15.02 20.67 -3.22
C ALA A 82 15.79 20.91 -1.90
N TYR A 83 15.38 20.27 -0.82
CA TYR A 83 16.12 20.31 0.45
C TYR A 83 17.10 19.13 0.53
N LEU A 84 18.37 19.40 0.36
CA LEU A 84 19.43 18.38 0.31
C LEU A 84 19.79 17.78 1.68
N GLY A 85 19.32 18.39 2.78
CA GLY A 85 19.59 17.91 4.15
C GLY A 85 18.77 16.69 4.55
N ALA A 86 17.72 16.35 3.79
CA ALA A 86 16.93 15.16 4.06
C ALA A 86 16.20 14.64 2.81
N ARG A 87 15.85 13.33 2.82
CA ARG A 87 14.99 12.68 1.83
C ARG A 87 13.86 11.92 2.50
N VAL A 88 12.74 11.77 1.80
CA VAL A 88 11.57 11.05 2.31
C VAL A 88 11.85 9.55 2.40
N LEU A 89 11.41 8.94 3.50
CA LEU A 89 11.34 7.48 3.68
C LEU A 89 9.88 7.03 3.70
N ALA A 90 9.64 5.72 3.60
CA ALA A 90 8.35 5.16 3.97
C ALA A 90 8.01 5.57 5.42
N PRO A 91 6.77 5.98 5.72
CA PRO A 91 6.41 6.55 7.02
C PRO A 91 6.24 5.50 8.13
N ILE A 92 6.92 4.38 8.02
CA ILE A 92 6.92 3.25 8.97
C ILE A 92 8.35 2.77 9.19
N ASP A 93 8.60 2.05 10.28
CA ASP A 93 9.90 1.40 10.54
C ASP A 93 9.77 -0.06 10.98
N LEU A 94 9.51 -0.35 12.24
CA LEU A 94 9.49 -1.73 12.76
C LEU A 94 8.16 -2.45 12.56
N GLN A 95 7.12 -1.75 12.14
CA GLN A 95 5.81 -2.34 11.88
C GLN A 95 5.93 -3.44 10.82
N ALA A 96 5.31 -4.60 11.07
CA ALA A 96 5.18 -5.65 10.07
C ALA A 96 4.39 -5.12 8.85
N VAL A 97 4.86 -5.40 7.63
CA VAL A 97 4.22 -4.94 6.41
C VAL A 97 3.33 -6.07 5.88
N LYS A 98 2.04 -5.97 6.16
CA LYS A 98 1.03 -6.97 5.79
C LYS A 98 0.14 -6.46 4.67
N ALA A 99 -0.42 -7.39 3.92
CA ALA A 99 -1.42 -7.09 2.90
C ALA A 99 -2.56 -8.10 2.93
N ALA A 100 -3.75 -7.65 2.55
CA ALA A 100 -4.93 -8.48 2.36
C ALA A 100 -5.20 -8.63 0.86
N GLY A 101 -5.31 -9.87 0.39
CA GLY A 101 -5.65 -10.16 -1.00
C GLY A 101 -7.16 -10.25 -1.23
N VAL A 102 -7.57 -10.00 -2.48
CA VAL A 102 -8.89 -10.36 -3.03
C VAL A 102 -10.07 -9.77 -2.25
N THR A 103 -9.94 -8.55 -1.75
CA THR A 103 -10.96 -7.88 -0.93
C THR A 103 -11.97 -7.05 -1.72
N PHE A 104 -11.81 -6.93 -3.04
CA PHE A 104 -12.76 -6.25 -3.93
C PHE A 104 -13.25 -7.22 -5.01
N ALA A 105 -14.55 -7.18 -5.33
CA ALA A 105 -15.12 -8.07 -6.33
C ALA A 105 -14.43 -7.96 -7.70
N SER A 106 -14.04 -6.75 -8.11
CA SER A 106 -13.30 -6.52 -9.34
C SER A 106 -11.91 -7.15 -9.33
N SER A 107 -11.16 -7.02 -8.23
CA SER A 107 -9.84 -7.64 -8.10
C SER A 107 -9.93 -9.15 -7.99
N MET A 108 -10.95 -9.68 -7.31
CA MET A 108 -11.22 -11.12 -7.25
C MET A 108 -11.42 -11.72 -8.63
N LEU A 109 -12.20 -11.06 -9.48
CA LEU A 109 -12.42 -11.50 -10.87
C LEU A 109 -11.11 -11.55 -11.65
N GLU A 110 -10.28 -10.52 -11.56
CA GLU A 110 -8.98 -10.47 -12.23
C GLU A 110 -8.03 -11.57 -11.75
N ARG A 111 -8.01 -11.89 -10.45
CA ARG A 111 -7.21 -13.00 -9.90
C ARG A 111 -7.66 -14.37 -10.43
N VAL A 112 -8.96 -14.59 -10.55
CA VAL A 112 -9.48 -15.84 -11.17
C VAL A 112 -9.10 -15.93 -12.65
N ILE A 113 -9.08 -14.80 -13.37
CA ILE A 113 -8.62 -14.75 -14.75
C ILE A 113 -7.13 -15.09 -14.83
N GLU A 114 -6.30 -14.49 -14.01
CA GLU A 114 -4.84 -14.73 -13.93
C GLU A 114 -4.52 -16.21 -13.65
N GLU A 115 -5.22 -16.82 -12.68
CA GLU A 115 -5.09 -18.23 -12.35
C GLU A 115 -5.41 -19.13 -13.55
N LYS A 116 -6.56 -18.88 -14.22
CA LYS A 116 -6.98 -19.67 -15.38
C LYS A 116 -6.09 -19.45 -16.60
N ALA A 117 -5.57 -18.25 -16.76
CA ALA A 117 -4.59 -17.91 -17.80
C ALA A 117 -3.19 -18.46 -17.49
N ARG A 118 -2.94 -18.96 -16.27
CA ARG A 118 -1.63 -19.43 -15.79
C ARG A 118 -0.50 -18.41 -16.01
N GLY A 119 -0.82 -17.13 -15.85
CA GLY A 119 0.10 -16.02 -16.08
C GLY A 119 0.32 -15.63 -17.54
N ASP A 120 -0.46 -16.16 -18.48
CA ASP A 120 -0.41 -15.80 -19.90
C ASP A 120 -1.44 -14.70 -20.22
N ALA A 121 -0.98 -13.46 -20.34
CA ALA A 121 -1.82 -12.30 -20.62
C ALA A 121 -2.64 -12.43 -21.92
N SER A 122 -2.17 -13.17 -22.92
CA SER A 122 -2.86 -13.32 -24.21
C SER A 122 -4.20 -14.06 -24.10
N LEU A 123 -4.43 -14.81 -23.03
CA LEU A 123 -5.66 -15.57 -22.77
C LEU A 123 -6.68 -14.80 -21.94
N ALA A 124 -6.31 -13.65 -21.35
CA ALA A 124 -7.08 -12.96 -20.32
C ALA A 124 -8.49 -12.53 -20.81
N ASP A 125 -8.61 -11.98 -22.01
CA ASP A 125 -9.91 -11.48 -22.52
C ASP A 125 -10.94 -12.58 -22.77
N ALA A 126 -10.51 -13.71 -23.34
CA ALA A 126 -11.39 -14.85 -23.58
C ALA A 126 -11.87 -15.45 -22.23
N ILE A 127 -10.97 -15.59 -21.27
CA ILE A 127 -11.27 -16.11 -19.93
C ILE A 127 -12.19 -15.15 -19.17
N ARG A 128 -11.99 -13.83 -19.26
CA ARG A 128 -12.84 -12.82 -18.63
C ARG A 128 -14.29 -12.95 -19.06
N ALA A 129 -14.53 -13.08 -20.38
CA ALA A 129 -15.88 -13.26 -20.91
C ALA A 129 -16.57 -14.52 -20.38
N ASP A 130 -15.83 -15.62 -20.23
CA ASP A 130 -16.39 -16.89 -19.73
C ASP A 130 -16.68 -16.83 -18.22
N ILE A 131 -15.79 -16.22 -17.43
CA ILE A 131 -15.96 -16.13 -15.96
C ILE A 131 -17.11 -15.18 -15.61
N THR A 132 -17.21 -14.01 -16.23
CA THR A 132 -18.32 -13.07 -16.00
C THR A 132 -19.68 -13.74 -16.25
N ARG A 133 -19.76 -14.59 -17.29
CA ARG A 133 -20.97 -15.35 -17.59
C ARG A 133 -21.32 -16.39 -16.50
N LEU A 134 -20.31 -16.98 -15.85
CA LEU A 134 -20.48 -18.06 -14.85
C LEU A 134 -20.79 -17.55 -13.45
N ILE A 135 -20.14 -16.47 -13.02
CA ILE A 135 -20.21 -15.96 -11.65
C ILE A 135 -21.27 -14.86 -11.50
N GLY A 136 -21.62 -14.17 -12.61
CA GLY A 136 -22.50 -13.00 -12.60
C GLY A 136 -21.76 -11.69 -12.27
N ASP A 137 -22.47 -10.58 -12.36
CA ASP A 137 -21.84 -9.25 -12.33
C ASP A 137 -21.69 -8.63 -10.94
N ASP A 138 -22.29 -9.21 -9.88
CA ASP A 138 -22.40 -8.51 -8.58
C ASP A 138 -22.08 -9.39 -7.36
N LEU A 139 -20.81 -9.74 -7.21
CA LEU A 139 -20.30 -10.37 -5.98
C LEU A 139 -20.08 -9.36 -4.83
N SER A 140 -20.21 -8.05 -5.10
CA SER A 140 -19.89 -6.99 -4.13
C SER A 140 -20.86 -6.95 -2.92
N LYS A 141 -22.05 -7.54 -3.07
CA LYS A 141 -23.07 -7.62 -2.00
C LYS A 141 -22.95 -8.87 -1.13
N LEU A 142 -22.11 -9.82 -1.55
CA LEU A 142 -21.97 -11.07 -0.84
C LEU A 142 -21.09 -10.85 0.41
N VAL A 143 -21.60 -11.20 1.57
CA VAL A 143 -20.82 -11.15 2.81
C VAL A 143 -19.95 -12.40 2.89
N PRO A 144 -18.61 -12.26 2.90
CA PRO A 144 -17.72 -13.40 3.00
C PRO A 144 -18.01 -14.28 4.22
N GLY A 145 -18.03 -15.59 4.02
CA GLY A 145 -18.34 -16.58 5.06
C GLY A 145 -19.82 -16.73 5.42
N SER A 146 -20.72 -15.94 4.80
CA SER A 146 -22.17 -16.07 5.03
C SER A 146 -22.73 -17.38 4.47
N ALA A 147 -23.95 -17.74 4.88
CA ALA A 147 -24.64 -18.90 4.35
C ALA A 147 -24.83 -18.82 2.83
N GLU A 148 -25.12 -17.61 2.32
CA GLU A 148 -25.25 -17.33 0.89
C GLU A 148 -23.92 -17.53 0.15
N ALA A 149 -22.80 -17.06 0.73
CA ALA A 149 -21.46 -17.27 0.19
C ALA A 149 -21.11 -18.76 0.14
N MET A 150 -21.44 -19.50 1.18
CA MET A 150 -21.18 -20.95 1.22
C MET A 150 -22.07 -21.73 0.25
N ALA A 151 -23.32 -21.33 0.03
CA ALA A 151 -24.19 -21.92 -0.98
C ALA A 151 -23.65 -21.67 -2.39
N LEU A 152 -23.18 -20.44 -2.68
CA LEU A 152 -22.52 -20.11 -3.95
C LEU A 152 -21.24 -20.94 -4.15
N LYS A 153 -20.40 -21.08 -3.11
CA LYS A 153 -19.21 -21.93 -3.13
C LYS A 153 -19.55 -23.34 -3.56
N GLN A 154 -20.55 -23.97 -2.93
CA GLN A 154 -20.98 -25.33 -3.25
C GLN A 154 -21.42 -25.45 -4.71
N SER A 155 -22.22 -24.52 -5.20
CA SER A 155 -22.67 -24.48 -6.61
C SER A 155 -21.50 -24.36 -7.58
N LEU A 156 -20.49 -23.53 -7.28
CA LEU A 156 -19.32 -23.34 -8.16
C LEU A 156 -18.40 -24.57 -8.14
N ILE A 157 -18.27 -25.27 -7.01
CA ILE A 157 -17.54 -26.55 -6.91
C ILE A 157 -18.21 -27.60 -7.82
N GLU A 158 -19.54 -27.77 -7.74
CA GLU A 158 -20.30 -28.71 -8.55
C GLU A 158 -20.13 -28.42 -10.06
N LYS A 159 -20.06 -27.14 -10.44
CA LYS A 159 -19.80 -26.68 -11.80
C LYS A 159 -18.33 -26.75 -12.22
N LYS A 160 -17.42 -27.20 -11.36
CA LYS A 160 -15.95 -27.20 -11.56
C LYS A 160 -15.38 -25.81 -11.90
N SER A 161 -16.00 -24.77 -11.35
CA SER A 161 -15.63 -23.37 -11.56
C SER A 161 -15.07 -22.67 -10.31
N TRP A 162 -14.84 -23.42 -9.23
CA TRP A 162 -14.23 -22.90 -8.00
C TRP A 162 -12.76 -22.56 -8.24
N SER A 163 -12.30 -21.51 -7.57
CA SER A 163 -10.93 -21.01 -7.60
C SER A 163 -10.44 -20.74 -6.18
N GLN A 164 -9.16 -20.88 -5.93
CA GLN A 164 -8.52 -20.52 -4.66
C GLN A 164 -8.71 -19.03 -4.32
N TYR A 165 -8.82 -18.16 -5.31
CA TYR A 165 -9.08 -16.73 -5.08
C TYR A 165 -10.53 -16.46 -4.67
N LEU A 166 -11.48 -17.28 -5.11
CA LEU A 166 -12.84 -17.25 -4.60
C LEU A 166 -12.90 -17.73 -3.15
N GLU A 167 -12.04 -18.70 -2.77
CA GLU A 167 -11.96 -19.18 -1.38
C GLU A 167 -11.67 -18.04 -0.40
N VAL A 168 -10.67 -17.21 -0.68
CA VAL A 168 -10.29 -16.09 0.19
C VAL A 168 -11.18 -14.86 -0.01
N GLY A 169 -11.74 -14.68 -1.21
CA GLY A 169 -12.61 -13.56 -1.53
C GLY A 169 -13.99 -13.63 -0.87
N ILE A 170 -14.62 -14.81 -0.86
CA ILE A 170 -15.98 -15.02 -0.33
C ILE A 170 -16.07 -16.09 0.75
N GLY A 171 -15.00 -16.85 0.99
CA GLY A 171 -14.92 -17.84 2.08
C GLY A 171 -14.86 -17.20 3.48
N PRO A 172 -14.74 -18.01 4.56
CA PRO A 172 -14.72 -17.49 5.92
C PRO A 172 -13.43 -16.75 6.26
N ASP A 173 -12.29 -17.16 5.70
CA ASP A 173 -10.97 -16.64 6.05
C ASP A 173 -10.47 -15.64 5.01
N ALA A 174 -9.93 -14.50 5.49
CA ALA A 174 -9.27 -13.53 4.63
C ALA A 174 -7.87 -14.02 4.25
N GLU A 175 -7.42 -13.70 3.03
CA GLU A 175 -6.02 -13.79 2.69
C GLU A 175 -5.25 -12.67 3.37
N ILE A 176 -4.34 -13.01 4.29
CA ILE A 176 -3.40 -12.06 4.90
C ILE A 176 -1.99 -12.60 4.69
N PHE A 177 -1.15 -11.80 4.02
CA PHE A 177 0.23 -12.21 3.73
C PHE A 177 1.25 -11.12 4.11
N THR A 178 2.52 -11.45 4.11
CA THR A 178 3.61 -10.49 4.29
C THR A 178 3.96 -9.88 2.93
N LYS A 179 3.70 -8.57 2.77
CA LYS A 179 4.01 -7.85 1.55
C LYS A 179 5.49 -7.60 1.37
N SER A 180 6.15 -7.17 2.43
CA SER A 180 7.58 -6.94 2.44
C SER A 180 8.14 -6.98 3.86
N GLN A 181 9.46 -6.96 3.98
CA GLN A 181 10.12 -6.96 5.27
C GLN A 181 10.04 -5.59 5.96
N VAL A 182 10.20 -5.57 7.29
CA VAL A 182 10.31 -4.32 8.03
C VAL A 182 11.43 -3.46 7.47
N MET A 183 11.20 -2.14 7.34
CA MET A 183 12.15 -1.15 6.81
C MET A 183 12.52 -1.29 5.32
N SER A 184 11.96 -2.25 4.56
CA SER A 184 12.25 -2.42 3.14
C SER A 184 11.35 -1.60 2.22
N ALA A 185 10.21 -1.09 2.72
CA ALA A 185 9.31 -0.26 1.94
C ALA A 185 9.96 1.08 1.57
N VAL A 186 9.64 1.58 0.38
CA VAL A 186 10.10 2.88 -0.12
C VAL A 186 9.03 3.96 0.06
N GLY A 187 9.46 5.21 0.12
CA GLY A 187 8.58 6.38 0.30
C GLY A 187 8.24 7.10 -0.98
N PHE A 188 7.64 8.29 -0.82
CA PHE A 188 7.34 9.22 -1.92
C PHE A 188 8.62 9.61 -2.67
N GLY A 189 8.54 9.59 -4.00
CA GLY A 189 9.62 10.01 -4.89
C GLY A 189 10.72 8.98 -5.13
N ALA A 190 10.71 7.85 -4.39
CA ALA A 190 11.62 6.75 -4.65
C ALA A 190 11.18 5.92 -5.87
N ASP A 191 12.12 5.20 -6.46
CA ASP A 191 11.80 4.21 -7.48
C ASP A 191 11.03 3.02 -6.88
N VAL A 192 10.09 2.47 -7.64
CA VAL A 192 9.43 1.19 -7.34
C VAL A 192 9.90 0.11 -8.29
N GLY A 193 10.26 -1.03 -7.71
CA GLY A 193 10.98 -2.11 -8.40
C GLY A 193 10.05 -3.15 -9.01
N ILE A 194 10.29 -3.47 -10.28
CA ILE A 194 9.73 -4.63 -10.97
C ILE A 194 10.84 -5.64 -11.25
N HIS A 195 10.64 -6.87 -10.79
CA HIS A 195 11.61 -7.93 -11.02
C HIS A 195 11.68 -8.28 -12.53
N PRO A 196 12.86 -8.31 -13.15
CA PRO A 196 13.00 -8.50 -14.61
C PRO A 196 12.52 -9.86 -15.12
N VAL A 197 12.20 -10.81 -14.24
CA VAL A 197 11.56 -12.09 -14.63
C VAL A 197 10.11 -11.90 -15.11
N SER A 198 9.48 -10.79 -14.76
CA SER A 198 8.06 -10.53 -15.06
C SER A 198 7.90 -9.74 -16.35
N SER A 199 7.02 -10.21 -17.19
CA SER A 199 6.55 -9.52 -18.41
C SER A 199 5.11 -9.03 -18.29
N TRP A 200 4.40 -9.39 -17.23
CA TRP A 200 3.04 -8.95 -16.95
C TRP A 200 2.89 -8.58 -15.47
N ASN A 201 2.87 -7.30 -15.20
CA ASN A 201 2.92 -6.74 -13.85
C ASN A 201 2.09 -5.44 -13.78
N ASN A 202 1.74 -5.02 -12.57
CA ASN A 202 0.87 -3.87 -12.37
C ASN A 202 1.10 -3.18 -11.03
N PRO A 203 0.70 -1.89 -10.90
CA PRO A 203 0.52 -1.25 -9.61
C PRO A 203 -0.77 -1.76 -8.96
N GLU A 204 -0.78 -1.84 -7.65
CA GLU A 204 -1.96 -2.10 -6.86
C GLU A 204 -2.15 -0.94 -5.87
N PRO A 205 -3.04 0.03 -6.21
CA PRO A 205 -3.33 1.17 -5.37
C PRO A 205 -4.22 0.75 -4.19
N GLU A 206 -3.79 1.10 -2.97
CA GLU A 206 -4.46 0.63 -1.77
C GLU A 206 -4.56 1.71 -0.68
N ALA A 207 -5.64 1.63 0.11
CA ALA A 207 -5.66 2.18 1.45
C ALA A 207 -4.81 1.29 2.36
N VAL A 208 -3.99 1.90 3.18
CA VAL A 208 -3.17 1.20 4.17
C VAL A 208 -3.51 1.72 5.55
N ILE A 209 -3.99 0.84 6.42
CA ILE A 209 -4.24 1.16 7.83
C ILE A 209 -3.01 0.88 8.67
N VAL A 210 -2.82 1.67 9.72
CA VAL A 210 -1.72 1.55 10.67
C VAL A 210 -2.26 1.12 12.01
N SER A 211 -1.72 0.04 12.56
CA SER A 211 -2.09 -0.51 13.86
C SER A 211 -0.90 -0.52 14.81
N ASN A 212 -1.14 -0.18 16.06
CA ASN A 212 -0.17 -0.40 17.13
C ASN A 212 -0.16 -1.87 17.60
N SER A 213 0.71 -2.20 18.56
CA SER A 213 0.87 -3.57 19.09
C SER A 213 -0.36 -4.10 19.82
N ARG A 214 -1.26 -3.20 20.26
CA ARG A 214 -2.51 -3.54 20.95
C ARG A 214 -3.67 -3.78 19.98
N GLY A 215 -3.43 -3.69 18.66
CA GLY A 215 -4.46 -3.82 17.63
C GLY A 215 -5.33 -2.57 17.46
N GLN A 216 -4.97 -1.45 18.08
CA GLN A 216 -5.68 -0.18 17.88
C GLN A 216 -5.25 0.42 16.54
N LEU A 217 -6.22 0.77 15.71
CA LEU A 217 -5.97 1.48 14.46
C LEU A 217 -5.69 2.95 14.79
N VAL A 218 -4.51 3.44 14.44
CA VAL A 218 -4.02 4.78 14.83
C VAL A 218 -4.02 5.77 13.68
N GLY A 219 -4.15 5.32 12.43
CA GLY A 219 -4.14 6.18 11.26
C GLY A 219 -4.17 5.40 9.95
N ALA A 220 -4.01 6.13 8.85
CA ALA A 220 -3.97 5.56 7.51
C ALA A 220 -2.98 6.29 6.60
N THR A 221 -2.55 5.61 5.55
CA THR A 221 -1.71 6.13 4.47
C THR A 221 -2.10 5.48 3.15
N LEU A 222 -1.40 5.84 2.07
CA LEU A 222 -1.55 5.22 0.75
C LEU A 222 -0.44 4.21 0.51
N GLY A 223 -0.74 3.18 -0.29
CA GLY A 223 0.21 2.16 -0.69
C GLY A 223 0.14 1.81 -2.16
N ASN A 224 1.27 1.34 -2.67
CA ASN A 224 1.36 0.64 -3.95
C ASN A 224 1.97 -0.74 -3.69
N ASP A 225 1.14 -1.78 -3.74
CA ASP A 225 1.52 -3.19 -3.67
C ASP A 225 1.89 -3.68 -5.06
N VAL A 226 3.11 -3.34 -5.53
CA VAL A 226 3.56 -3.76 -6.87
C VAL A 226 3.47 -5.27 -7.01
N ASN A 227 2.83 -5.73 -8.08
CA ASN A 227 2.53 -7.13 -8.31
C ASN A 227 3.10 -7.67 -9.63
N LEU A 228 3.61 -8.89 -9.60
CA LEU A 228 4.04 -9.65 -10.78
C LEU A 228 2.95 -10.67 -11.15
N ARG A 229 1.97 -10.23 -11.96
CA ARG A 229 0.75 -11.01 -12.31
C ARG A 229 1.08 -12.36 -12.95
N ASP A 230 2.06 -12.39 -13.84
CA ASP A 230 2.52 -13.62 -14.51
C ASP A 230 3.19 -14.60 -13.55
N VAL A 231 3.80 -14.12 -12.47
CA VAL A 231 4.39 -14.98 -11.41
C VAL A 231 3.31 -15.49 -10.48
N GLU A 232 2.44 -14.61 -9.97
CA GLU A 232 1.35 -14.95 -9.07
C GLU A 232 0.33 -15.89 -9.73
N GLY A 233 -0.04 -15.63 -11.00
CA GLY A 233 -1.00 -16.44 -11.74
C GLY A 233 -0.52 -17.86 -12.06
N ARG A 234 0.79 -18.12 -12.00
CA ARG A 234 1.32 -19.48 -12.20
C ARG A 234 1.05 -20.41 -11.02
N SER A 235 1.14 -19.90 -9.81
CA SER A 235 0.94 -20.68 -8.59
C SER A 235 0.84 -19.78 -7.36
N ALA A 236 -0.13 -20.03 -6.48
CA ALA A 236 -0.21 -19.40 -5.16
C ALA A 236 1.07 -19.60 -4.31
N LEU A 237 1.82 -20.67 -4.54
CA LEU A 237 3.10 -20.92 -3.87
C LEU A 237 4.22 -19.94 -4.28
N LEU A 238 3.99 -19.13 -5.32
CA LEU A 238 4.90 -18.08 -5.77
C LEU A 238 4.52 -16.69 -5.27
N LEU A 239 3.56 -16.57 -4.35
CA LEU A 239 3.11 -15.28 -3.83
C LEU A 239 4.26 -14.42 -3.32
N SER A 240 5.16 -14.96 -2.49
CA SER A 240 6.33 -14.21 -2.00
C SER A 240 7.22 -13.69 -3.15
N LYS A 241 7.44 -14.49 -4.20
CA LYS A 241 8.21 -14.05 -5.36
C LYS A 241 7.47 -12.97 -6.17
N ALA A 242 6.16 -13.00 -6.20
CA ALA A 242 5.36 -11.99 -6.90
C ALA A 242 5.34 -10.66 -6.13
N LYS A 243 5.43 -10.68 -4.81
CA LYS A 243 5.15 -9.54 -3.92
C LYS A 243 6.37 -8.96 -3.22
N ASP A 244 7.30 -9.78 -2.70
CA ASP A 244 8.44 -9.34 -1.87
C ASP A 244 9.73 -9.29 -2.69
N ASN A 245 9.95 -8.15 -3.34
CA ASN A 245 11.15 -7.87 -4.12
C ASN A 245 11.73 -6.52 -3.70
N ASN A 246 12.98 -6.22 -4.05
CA ASN A 246 13.59 -4.92 -3.76
C ASN A 246 12.71 -3.77 -4.31
N ALA A 247 12.38 -2.80 -3.45
CA ALA A 247 11.56 -1.63 -3.76
C ALA A 247 10.14 -1.94 -4.31
N SER A 248 9.61 -3.16 -4.17
CA SER A 248 8.28 -3.52 -4.70
C SER A 248 7.11 -3.11 -3.78
N CYS A 249 7.38 -2.43 -2.67
CA CYS A 249 6.40 -1.93 -1.73
C CYS A 249 6.61 -0.44 -1.49
N ALA A 250 5.65 0.40 -1.85
CA ALA A 250 5.71 1.83 -1.57
C ALA A 250 4.60 2.25 -0.61
N LEU A 251 4.93 3.15 0.33
CA LEU A 251 4.03 3.70 1.34
C LEU A 251 4.22 5.21 1.49
N GLY A 252 3.15 5.93 1.69
CA GLY A 252 3.27 7.35 1.98
C GLY A 252 2.23 8.26 1.31
N PRO A 253 2.53 9.56 1.24
CA PRO A 253 3.76 10.24 1.70
C PRO A 253 3.92 10.32 3.21
N PHE A 254 2.80 10.39 3.96
CA PHE A 254 2.75 10.49 5.42
C PHE A 254 1.65 9.58 5.96
N ILE A 255 1.70 9.23 7.24
CA ILE A 255 0.56 8.68 7.97
C ILE A 255 -0.30 9.85 8.44
N ARG A 256 -1.59 9.84 8.11
CA ARG A 256 -2.59 10.67 8.76
C ARG A 256 -3.12 9.94 9.99
N PHE A 257 -2.87 10.50 11.16
CA PHE A 257 -3.35 9.94 12.41
C PHE A 257 -4.84 10.22 12.59
N PHE A 258 -5.55 9.31 13.23
CA PHE A 258 -6.96 9.49 13.55
C PHE A 258 -7.10 10.55 14.64
N ASP A 259 -8.02 11.48 14.41
CA ASP A 259 -8.37 12.58 15.29
C ASP A 259 -9.87 12.91 15.12
N ASP A 260 -10.36 13.99 15.72
CA ASP A 260 -11.77 14.41 15.60
C ASP A 260 -12.21 14.70 14.15
N GLY A 261 -11.28 14.98 13.26
CA GLY A 261 -11.52 15.31 11.85
C GLY A 261 -11.26 14.17 10.87
N PHE A 262 -10.70 13.03 11.33
CA PHE A 262 -10.39 11.88 10.48
C PHE A 262 -10.41 10.57 11.27
N SER A 263 -11.17 9.61 10.80
CA SER A 263 -11.43 8.34 11.47
C SER A 263 -11.40 7.16 10.51
N ILE A 264 -11.53 5.95 11.03
CA ILE A 264 -11.66 4.74 10.22
C ILE A 264 -12.90 4.78 9.30
N ASN A 265 -13.96 5.54 9.66
CA ASN A 265 -15.14 5.69 8.82
C ASN A 265 -14.83 6.49 7.54
N ASP A 266 -13.90 7.44 7.61
CA ASP A 266 -13.42 8.17 6.44
C ASP A 266 -12.64 7.23 5.52
N VAL A 267 -11.78 6.37 6.08
CA VAL A 267 -11.06 5.33 5.32
C VAL A 267 -12.03 4.39 4.62
N LYS A 268 -13.09 3.92 5.30
CA LYS A 268 -14.10 3.02 4.72
C LYS A 268 -14.92 3.63 3.58
N SER A 269 -14.89 4.93 3.43
CA SER A 269 -15.71 5.64 2.45
C SER A 269 -14.92 6.40 1.39
N MET A 270 -13.59 6.44 1.49
CA MET A 270 -12.76 7.26 0.61
C MET A 270 -12.63 6.68 -0.80
N ASP A 271 -12.47 7.58 -1.76
CA ASP A 271 -12.05 7.25 -3.11
C ASP A 271 -10.53 7.16 -3.18
N ILE A 272 -10.04 6.14 -3.89
CA ILE A 272 -8.62 6.03 -4.23
C ILE A 272 -8.49 6.09 -5.74
N THR A 273 -7.61 6.95 -6.23
CA THR A 273 -7.31 7.08 -7.65
C THR A 273 -5.91 6.55 -7.95
N LEU A 274 -5.80 5.89 -9.10
CA LEU A 274 -4.53 5.51 -9.70
C LEU A 274 -4.34 6.28 -10.99
N GLU A 275 -3.14 6.82 -11.18
CA GLU A 275 -2.73 7.39 -12.46
C GLU A 275 -1.34 6.86 -12.83
N VAL A 276 -1.20 6.36 -14.06
CA VAL A 276 0.08 5.93 -14.62
C VAL A 276 0.34 6.72 -15.88
N GLU A 277 1.47 7.40 -15.94
CA GLU A 277 1.92 8.15 -17.11
C GLU A 277 3.31 7.68 -17.55
N HIS A 278 3.56 7.73 -18.83
CA HIS A 278 4.87 7.46 -19.40
C HIS A 278 5.25 8.52 -20.46
N GLU A 279 6.53 8.67 -20.74
CA GLU A 279 7.03 9.66 -21.69
C GLU A 279 6.61 9.38 -23.14
N ASP A 280 6.26 8.14 -23.49
CA ASP A 280 5.73 7.75 -24.80
C ASP A 280 4.29 8.23 -25.06
N GLY A 281 3.69 8.97 -24.11
CA GLY A 281 2.32 9.49 -24.17
C GLY A 281 1.27 8.53 -23.60
N PHE A 282 1.66 7.36 -23.06
CA PHE A 282 0.72 6.48 -22.38
C PHE A 282 0.15 7.15 -21.12
N HIS A 283 -1.16 7.07 -20.97
CA HIS A 283 -1.86 7.59 -19.80
C HIS A 283 -2.99 6.64 -19.42
N LEU A 284 -2.97 6.17 -18.17
CA LEU A 284 -4.02 5.39 -17.55
C LEU A 284 -4.51 6.14 -16.31
N LYS A 285 -5.82 6.20 -16.14
CA LYS A 285 -6.44 6.73 -14.93
C LYS A 285 -7.58 5.83 -14.51
N GLY A 286 -7.60 5.46 -13.23
CA GLY A 286 -8.64 4.67 -12.62
C GLY A 286 -8.97 5.16 -11.22
N ALA A 287 -10.16 4.83 -10.75
CA ALA A 287 -10.60 5.13 -9.40
C ALA A 287 -11.54 4.03 -8.89
N SER A 288 -11.52 3.81 -7.59
CA SER A 288 -12.52 3.01 -6.90
C SER A 288 -12.76 3.55 -5.50
N ASN A 289 -13.86 3.14 -4.89
CA ASN A 289 -14.25 3.59 -3.56
C ASN A 289 -14.12 2.44 -2.57
N MET A 290 -13.61 2.73 -1.38
CA MET A 290 -13.44 1.76 -0.29
C MET A 290 -14.75 1.13 0.19
N ARG A 291 -15.92 1.73 -0.08
CA ARG A 291 -17.23 1.11 0.21
C ARG A 291 -17.49 -0.19 -0.55
N LYS A 292 -16.71 -0.45 -1.61
CA LYS A 292 -16.82 -1.69 -2.41
C LYS A 292 -16.01 -2.85 -1.83
N ILE A 293 -15.29 -2.61 -0.72
CA ILE A 293 -14.53 -3.65 -0.05
C ILE A 293 -15.48 -4.70 0.55
N SER A 294 -15.18 -5.98 0.35
CA SER A 294 -16.01 -7.09 0.86
C SER A 294 -15.79 -7.38 2.34
N ARG A 295 -14.61 -7.01 2.86
CA ARG A 295 -14.24 -7.15 4.28
C ARG A 295 -13.80 -5.79 4.80
N SER A 296 -14.39 -5.32 5.91
CA SER A 296 -14.01 -4.01 6.46
C SER A 296 -12.55 -3.98 6.90
N PRO A 297 -11.89 -2.81 6.88
CA PRO A 297 -10.52 -2.68 7.39
C PRO A 297 -10.35 -3.20 8.81
N GLU A 298 -11.37 -3.02 9.69
CA GLU A 298 -11.36 -3.54 11.06
C GLU A 298 -11.42 -5.08 11.09
N SER A 299 -12.21 -5.70 10.19
CA SER A 299 -12.25 -7.16 10.06
C SER A 299 -10.93 -7.71 9.57
N LEU A 300 -10.28 -7.05 8.61
CA LEU A 300 -8.95 -7.43 8.11
C LEU A 300 -7.88 -7.26 9.19
N ALA A 301 -7.95 -6.19 9.98
CA ALA A 301 -7.05 -5.99 11.12
C ALA A 301 -7.21 -7.09 12.18
N ALA A 302 -8.46 -7.49 12.50
CA ALA A 302 -8.75 -8.57 13.43
C ALA A 302 -8.30 -9.95 12.90
N ALA A 303 -8.35 -10.17 11.58
CA ALA A 303 -7.78 -11.35 10.96
C ALA A 303 -6.25 -11.37 11.03
N THR A 304 -5.61 -10.17 11.02
CA THR A 304 -4.16 -10.02 11.09
C THR A 304 -3.64 -10.20 12.52
N LEU A 305 -4.18 -9.45 13.50
CA LEU A 305 -3.76 -9.49 14.90
C LEU A 305 -4.92 -9.96 15.77
N ASN A 306 -4.71 -11.05 16.51
CA ASN A 306 -5.71 -11.65 17.40
C ASN A 306 -5.01 -12.49 18.48
N GLN A 307 -5.78 -13.25 19.29
CA GLN A 307 -5.22 -14.09 20.36
C GLN A 307 -4.24 -15.18 19.86
N HIS A 308 -4.26 -15.53 18.58
CA HIS A 308 -3.40 -16.56 17.99
C HIS A 308 -2.17 -16.00 17.28
N HIS A 309 -2.13 -14.69 17.00
CA HIS A 309 -1.00 -14.02 16.33
C HIS A 309 -0.85 -12.57 16.77
N GLN A 310 0.35 -12.21 17.22
CA GLN A 310 0.67 -10.90 17.78
C GLN A 310 1.76 -10.22 16.95
N TYR A 311 1.76 -8.88 16.98
CA TYR A 311 2.75 -8.02 16.35
C TYR A 311 3.26 -7.00 17.38
N PRO A 312 4.36 -7.31 18.11
CA PRO A 312 4.86 -6.47 19.22
C PRO A 312 5.24 -5.05 18.82
N ASP A 313 5.54 -4.82 17.55
CA ASP A 313 5.88 -3.50 17.00
C ASP A 313 4.73 -2.91 16.15
N GLY A 314 3.53 -3.50 16.26
CA GLY A 314 2.41 -3.13 15.41
C GLY A 314 2.57 -3.64 13.97
N PHE A 315 1.64 -3.24 13.11
CA PHE A 315 1.67 -3.57 11.69
C PHE A 315 1.04 -2.47 10.85
N VAL A 316 1.38 -2.45 9.59
CA VAL A 316 0.59 -1.78 8.54
C VAL A 316 -0.07 -2.84 7.70
N LEU A 317 -1.31 -2.57 7.27
CA LEU A 317 -2.10 -3.49 6.47
C LEU A 317 -2.63 -2.80 5.23
N PHE A 318 -2.13 -3.23 4.09
CA PHE A 318 -2.73 -2.96 2.80
C PHE A 318 -4.10 -3.65 2.75
N CYS A 319 -5.16 -2.90 2.47
CA CYS A 319 -6.53 -3.41 2.56
C CYS A 319 -7.00 -4.17 1.31
N GLY A 320 -6.13 -4.36 0.34
CA GLY A 320 -6.41 -4.97 -0.95
C GLY A 320 -6.60 -3.95 -2.06
N THR A 321 -6.21 -4.34 -3.27
CA THR A 321 -6.23 -3.44 -4.41
C THR A 321 -7.65 -3.03 -4.80
N VAL A 322 -7.89 -1.73 -4.77
CA VAL A 322 -9.21 -1.16 -5.09
C VAL A 322 -9.54 -1.27 -6.59
N PHE A 323 -8.51 -1.46 -7.41
CA PHE A 323 -8.64 -1.48 -8.86
C PHE A 323 -7.37 -2.06 -9.51
N ALA A 324 -7.53 -3.03 -10.41
CA ALA A 324 -6.46 -3.58 -11.23
C ALA A 324 -6.53 -3.01 -12.66
N PRO A 325 -5.43 -2.43 -13.20
CA PRO A 325 -5.44 -1.91 -14.56
C PRO A 325 -5.67 -3.01 -15.59
N THR A 326 -6.58 -2.78 -16.52
CA THR A 326 -6.90 -3.70 -17.64
C THR A 326 -6.69 -3.06 -19.02
N GLN A 327 -6.44 -1.75 -19.09
CA GLN A 327 -6.20 -1.04 -20.33
C GLN A 327 -4.96 -1.59 -21.04
N ASP A 328 -5.12 -1.97 -22.32
CA ASP A 328 -4.02 -2.47 -23.13
C ASP A 328 -2.84 -1.49 -23.20
N ARG A 329 -1.63 -2.06 -23.06
CA ARG A 329 -0.40 -1.32 -23.23
C ARG A 329 0.55 -2.05 -24.19
N GLY A 330 0.22 -2.07 -25.44
CA GLY A 330 0.94 -2.83 -26.46
C GLY A 330 -0.03 -3.42 -27.44
N ALA A 331 0.02 -4.73 -27.69
CA ALA A 331 -0.93 -5.39 -28.55
C ALA A 331 -2.32 -5.49 -27.90
N LYS A 332 -3.36 -5.44 -28.70
CA LYS A 332 -4.75 -5.55 -28.27
C LYS A 332 -5.00 -6.87 -27.52
N GLY A 333 -5.68 -6.79 -26.38
CA GLY A 333 -6.05 -7.95 -25.56
C GLY A 333 -4.94 -8.42 -24.61
N GLN A 334 -3.78 -7.75 -24.54
CA GLN A 334 -2.69 -8.10 -23.61
C GLN A 334 -2.81 -7.42 -22.25
N GLY A 335 -3.73 -6.47 -22.11
CA GLY A 335 -3.93 -5.71 -20.88
C GLY A 335 -2.74 -4.81 -20.53
N PHE A 336 -2.72 -4.40 -19.28
CA PHE A 336 -1.69 -3.50 -18.75
C PHE A 336 -0.44 -4.27 -18.32
N THR A 337 0.72 -3.72 -18.62
CA THR A 337 2.01 -4.03 -17.97
C THR A 337 2.82 -2.76 -17.83
N HIS A 338 3.67 -2.66 -16.81
CA HIS A 338 4.56 -1.52 -16.62
C HIS A 338 5.67 -1.46 -17.68
N LYS A 339 6.14 -0.23 -17.93
CA LYS A 339 7.45 0.06 -18.53
C LYS A 339 8.33 0.81 -17.53
N HIS A 340 9.62 0.65 -17.63
CA HIS A 340 10.56 1.46 -16.86
C HIS A 340 10.36 2.94 -17.20
N GLY A 341 10.37 3.81 -16.20
CA GLY A 341 10.06 5.23 -16.34
C GLY A 341 8.58 5.59 -16.19
N ASP A 342 7.69 4.60 -15.97
CA ASP A 342 6.30 4.91 -15.61
C ASP A 342 6.25 5.71 -14.32
N ARG A 343 5.51 6.81 -14.35
CA ARG A 343 5.17 7.59 -13.17
C ARG A 343 3.84 7.10 -12.63
N VAL A 344 3.88 6.54 -11.43
CA VAL A 344 2.70 5.97 -10.75
C VAL A 344 2.30 6.92 -9.62
N SER A 345 1.03 7.29 -9.59
CA SER A 345 0.44 8.12 -8.54
C SER A 345 -0.78 7.43 -7.95
N VAL A 346 -0.75 7.17 -6.64
CA VAL A 346 -1.90 6.73 -5.86
C VAL A 346 -2.36 7.91 -5.02
N ALA A 347 -3.62 8.31 -5.12
CA ALA A 347 -4.07 9.57 -4.53
C ALA A 347 -5.42 9.46 -3.81
N ASN A 348 -5.53 10.25 -2.74
CA ASN A 348 -6.77 10.51 -2.03
C ASN A 348 -6.74 11.95 -1.45
N PRO A 349 -7.83 12.73 -1.52
CA PRO A 349 -7.84 14.11 -1.04
C PRO A 349 -7.52 14.30 0.45
N LEU A 350 -7.74 13.27 1.28
CA LEU A 350 -7.47 13.32 2.72
C LEU A 350 -6.05 12.85 3.09
N LEU A 351 -5.39 12.06 2.23
CA LEU A 351 -4.08 11.45 2.49
C LEU A 351 -2.96 12.03 1.60
N GLY A 352 -3.31 12.77 0.56
CA GLY A 352 -2.37 13.29 -0.42
C GLY A 352 -2.12 12.33 -1.58
N VAL A 353 -0.89 12.30 -2.07
CA VAL A 353 -0.47 11.49 -3.22
C VAL A 353 0.81 10.74 -2.89
N LEU A 354 0.81 9.44 -3.07
CA LEU A 354 2.02 8.62 -3.15
C LEU A 354 2.46 8.60 -4.62
N PHE A 355 3.66 9.12 -4.89
CA PHE A 355 4.23 9.24 -6.23
C PHE A 355 5.54 8.46 -6.31
N ASN A 356 5.67 7.61 -7.33
CA ASN A 356 6.87 6.80 -7.57
C ASN A 356 7.17 6.70 -9.07
N VAL A 357 8.40 6.32 -9.41
CA VAL A 357 8.82 5.99 -10.77
C VAL A 357 9.17 4.52 -10.85
N VAL A 358 8.72 3.84 -11.90
CA VAL A 358 8.95 2.40 -12.08
C VAL A 358 10.34 2.14 -12.63
N GLN A 359 11.06 1.21 -12.01
CA GLN A 359 12.38 0.79 -12.44
C GLN A 359 12.54 -0.74 -12.27
N SER A 360 13.58 -1.32 -12.85
CA SER A 360 13.98 -2.71 -12.55
C SER A 360 14.50 -2.81 -11.11
N THR A 361 14.19 -3.91 -10.42
CA THR A 361 14.59 -4.13 -9.01
C THR A 361 16.09 -4.04 -8.79
N ASP A 362 16.89 -4.40 -9.78
CA ASP A 362 18.37 -4.32 -9.75
C ASP A 362 18.92 -2.93 -10.09
N GLN A 363 18.06 -2.01 -10.57
CA GLN A 363 18.39 -0.61 -10.80
C GLN A 363 17.85 0.31 -9.70
N CYS A 364 16.91 -0.17 -8.89
CA CYS A 364 16.49 0.53 -7.68
C CYS A 364 17.62 0.56 -6.65
N ALA A 365 17.61 1.57 -5.78
CA ALA A 365 18.54 1.61 -4.65
C ALA A 365 18.43 0.31 -3.83
N PRO A 366 19.54 -0.35 -3.51
CA PRO A 366 19.51 -1.56 -2.71
C PRO A 366 19.06 -1.26 -1.28
N TRP A 367 18.32 -2.20 -0.69
CA TRP A 367 17.94 -2.10 0.71
C TRP A 367 19.09 -2.55 1.61
N GLU A 368 19.83 -1.60 2.17
CA GLU A 368 21.01 -1.86 3.00
C GLU A 368 20.79 -1.52 4.48
N PHE A 369 19.86 -0.60 4.77
CA PHE A 369 19.62 -0.12 6.13
C PHE A 369 18.48 -0.94 6.80
N GLY A 370 18.86 -1.99 7.50
CA GLY A 370 17.96 -2.86 8.26
C GLY A 370 17.92 -2.53 9.75
N VAL A 371 17.21 -3.37 10.54
CA VAL A 371 16.98 -3.19 11.97
C VAL A 371 18.28 -3.04 12.76
N SER A 372 19.32 -3.83 12.49
CA SER A 372 20.61 -3.72 13.19
C SER A 372 21.29 -2.37 12.95
N HIS A 373 21.12 -1.77 11.76
CA HIS A 373 21.63 -0.42 11.48
C HIS A 373 20.85 0.64 12.24
N LEU A 374 19.52 0.49 12.32
CA LEU A 374 18.66 1.38 13.11
C LEU A 374 19.07 1.36 14.59
N MET A 375 19.23 0.19 15.19
CA MET A 375 19.66 0.05 16.58
C MET A 375 20.99 0.77 16.87
N ARG A 376 21.99 0.58 16.00
CA ARG A 376 23.31 1.25 16.12
C ARG A 376 23.18 2.77 15.97
N ASN A 377 22.35 3.24 15.01
CA ASN A 377 22.11 4.67 14.80
C ASN A 377 21.47 5.30 16.03
N LEU A 378 20.41 4.69 16.57
CA LEU A 378 19.70 5.19 17.75
C LEU A 378 20.61 5.20 18.99
N ALA A 379 21.38 4.13 19.21
CA ALA A 379 22.36 4.06 20.30
C ALA A 379 23.43 5.15 20.17
N GLY A 380 23.98 5.36 18.98
CA GLY A 380 24.96 6.41 18.70
C GLY A 380 24.43 7.84 18.90
N ARG A 381 23.12 8.03 18.79
CA ARG A 381 22.40 9.30 19.03
C ARG A 381 21.92 9.45 20.48
N GLY A 382 22.13 8.44 21.34
CA GLY A 382 21.64 8.44 22.73
C GLY A 382 20.11 8.42 22.85
N LEU A 383 19.44 7.76 21.91
CA LEU A 383 17.97 7.66 21.84
C LEU A 383 17.44 6.33 22.38
N LEU A 384 18.30 5.37 22.68
CA LEU A 384 18.00 4.11 23.36
C LEU A 384 18.35 4.20 24.84
#